data_4b26edb1622fb75c7a46f00543085f5f
#
_entry.id   4b26edb1622fb75c7a46f00543085f5f
#
_cell.length_a   1.000
_cell.length_b   1.000
_cell.length_c   1.000
_cell.angle_alpha   90.00
_cell.angle_beta   90.00
_cell.angle_gamma   90.00
#
_symmetry.space_group_name_H-M   'P 1'
#
loop_
_entity.id
_entity.type
_entity.pdbx_description
1 polymer ?
#
loop_
_entity_poly.entity_id
_entity_poly.type
_entity_poly.pdbx_seq_one_letter_code
_entity_poly.pdbx_strand_id
1 'polypeptide(L)'
;MLRTADFLISAVVVLFLLTAGAYSAYALWDNNQVYAAVDNVQGELLQFKPAADGENGASFEELLAINSDVKAWLTLDNTAIDYPVVQGENNFSYINTDVYGDFALAGSIFLDSDCDGSFHDPYSLLYGHHMENSKMFGDLDLYKDEAFFNENTTGTLVLPDRTYHLQIFACLLVPASEDAIFDVNQWDANLNGLLDFAQENALYLHSDTLDTVRAREGAQVLAMSTCSTEFTDARTILLAWMTTPEQ
;
A
#
# COMPACT_ATOMS: atom_id res chain seq x y z
N MET A 1 -14.48 13.44 60.32
CA MET A 1 -15.17 13.68 59.03
C MET A 1 -14.21 14.08 57.91
N LEU A 2 -13.38 15.16 58.02
CA LEU A 2 -12.43 15.58 56.99
C LEU A 2 -11.44 14.45 56.59
N ARG A 3 -10.81 13.78 57.53
CA ARG A 3 -9.84 12.70 57.26
C ARG A 3 -10.45 11.47 56.54
N THR A 4 -11.71 11.16 56.83
CA THR A 4 -12.43 10.07 56.13
C THR A 4 -12.83 10.46 54.73
N ALA A 5 -13.19 11.73 54.49
CA ALA A 5 -13.48 12.26 53.16
C ALA A 5 -12.19 12.27 52.30
N ASP A 6 -11.07 12.74 52.86
CA ASP A 6 -9.77 12.74 52.13
C ASP A 6 -9.32 11.32 51.77
N PHE A 7 -9.51 10.35 52.70
CA PHE A 7 -9.19 8.94 52.40
C PHE A 7 -10.06 8.37 51.29
N LEU A 8 -11.38 8.64 51.31
CA LEU A 8 -12.29 8.17 50.26
C LEU A 8 -11.96 8.78 48.89
N ILE A 9 -11.68 10.08 48.86
CA ILE A 9 -11.27 10.78 47.61
C ILE A 9 -9.96 10.17 47.08
N SER A 10 -8.97 9.99 47.97
CA SER A 10 -7.69 9.39 47.60
C SER A 10 -7.85 7.95 47.07
N ALA A 11 -8.71 7.15 47.71
CA ALA A 11 -8.98 5.78 47.26
C ALA A 11 -9.66 5.76 45.89
N VAL A 12 -10.61 6.67 45.62
CA VAL A 12 -11.27 6.80 44.31
C VAL A 12 -10.26 7.22 43.22
N VAL A 13 -9.40 8.21 43.54
CA VAL A 13 -8.35 8.64 42.62
C VAL A 13 -7.37 7.51 42.31
N VAL A 14 -6.92 6.79 43.32
CA VAL A 14 -6.00 5.64 43.13
C VAL A 14 -6.68 4.55 42.28
N LEU A 15 -7.93 4.21 42.56
CA LEU A 15 -8.69 3.23 41.77
C LEU A 15 -8.82 3.67 40.32
N PHE A 16 -9.15 4.94 40.09
CA PHE A 16 -9.22 5.52 38.72
C PHE A 16 -7.89 5.42 38.00
N LEU A 17 -6.77 5.80 38.65
CA LEU A 17 -5.44 5.72 38.03
C LEU A 17 -5.04 4.27 37.74
N LEU A 18 -5.37 3.32 38.63
CA LEU A 18 -5.09 1.90 38.40
C LEU A 18 -5.91 1.35 37.23
N THR A 19 -7.19 1.69 37.13
CA THR A 19 -8.05 1.23 36.03
C THR A 19 -7.62 1.89 34.70
N ALA A 20 -7.28 3.17 34.68
CA ALA A 20 -6.76 3.86 33.50
C ALA A 20 -5.40 3.26 33.07
N GLY A 21 -4.51 2.98 34.02
CA GLY A 21 -3.22 2.33 33.74
C GLY A 21 -3.38 0.91 33.18
N ALA A 22 -4.28 0.13 33.76
CA ALA A 22 -4.58 -1.22 33.25
C ALA A 22 -5.20 -1.19 31.86
N TYR A 23 -6.11 -0.26 31.60
CA TYR A 23 -6.71 -0.07 30.28
C TYR A 23 -5.64 0.35 29.23
N SER A 24 -4.77 1.30 29.59
CA SER A 24 -3.69 1.73 28.71
C SER A 24 -2.72 0.59 28.39
N ALA A 25 -2.36 -0.22 29.40
CA ALA A 25 -1.50 -1.38 29.19
C ALA A 25 -2.16 -2.43 28.28
N TYR A 26 -3.46 -2.67 28.47
CA TYR A 26 -4.24 -3.56 27.61
C TYR A 26 -4.30 -3.03 26.17
N ALA A 27 -4.61 -1.74 25.97
CA ALA A 27 -4.70 -1.13 24.66
C ALA A 27 -3.36 -1.20 23.91
N LEU A 28 -2.24 -0.96 24.59
CA LEU A 28 -0.90 -1.10 24.00
C LEU A 28 -0.60 -2.55 23.61
N TRP A 29 -0.98 -3.51 24.47
CA TRP A 29 -0.79 -4.93 24.17
C TRP A 29 -1.64 -5.36 22.99
N ASP A 30 -2.92 -4.98 22.95
CA ASP A 30 -3.87 -5.28 21.87
C ASP A 30 -3.38 -4.71 20.53
N ASN A 31 -2.98 -3.44 20.52
CA ASN A 31 -2.38 -2.81 19.34
C ASN A 31 -1.13 -3.55 18.84
N ASN A 32 -0.26 -3.99 19.76
CA ASN A 32 0.95 -4.74 19.40
C ASN A 32 0.62 -6.11 18.76
N GLN A 33 -0.53 -6.74 19.12
CA GLN A 33 -0.96 -7.98 18.48
C GLN A 33 -1.29 -7.78 16.98
N VAL A 34 -1.86 -6.63 16.61
CA VAL A 34 -2.16 -6.31 15.22
C VAL A 34 -0.87 -6.25 14.39
N TYR A 35 0.16 -5.55 14.88
CA TYR A 35 1.46 -5.49 14.19
C TYR A 35 2.15 -6.86 14.13
N ALA A 36 2.10 -7.64 15.21
CA ALA A 36 2.67 -8.98 15.23
C ALA A 36 1.97 -9.92 14.25
N ALA A 37 0.66 -9.80 14.08
CA ALA A 37 -0.08 -10.57 13.09
C ALA A 37 0.36 -10.25 11.66
N VAL A 38 0.58 -8.96 11.33
CA VAL A 38 1.12 -8.54 10.01
C VAL A 38 2.50 -9.14 9.77
N ASP A 39 3.40 -9.07 10.77
CA ASP A 39 4.75 -9.64 10.67
C ASP A 39 4.71 -11.15 10.43
N ASN A 40 3.85 -11.87 11.12
CA ASN A 40 3.70 -13.32 10.95
C ASN A 40 3.20 -13.66 9.55
N VAL A 41 2.12 -13.02 9.08
CA VAL A 41 1.54 -13.25 7.75
C VAL A 41 2.56 -12.90 6.65
N GLN A 42 3.21 -11.74 6.75
CA GLN A 42 4.25 -11.34 5.80
C GLN A 42 5.42 -12.34 5.80
N GLY A 43 5.92 -12.73 6.99
CA GLY A 43 7.03 -13.66 7.13
C GLY A 43 6.72 -15.06 6.56
N GLU A 44 5.48 -15.54 6.72
CA GLU A 44 5.03 -16.79 6.12
C GLU A 44 4.91 -16.68 4.61
N LEU A 45 4.39 -15.57 4.08
CA LEU A 45 4.21 -15.36 2.65
C LEU A 45 5.55 -15.16 1.90
N LEU A 46 6.57 -14.58 2.55
CA LEU A 46 7.88 -14.37 1.95
C LEU A 46 8.56 -15.68 1.45
N GLN A 47 8.23 -16.83 2.03
CA GLN A 47 8.74 -18.12 1.51
C GLN A 47 8.20 -18.48 0.11
N PHE A 48 7.08 -17.87 -0.29
CA PHE A 48 6.45 -18.04 -1.59
C PHE A 48 6.75 -16.86 -2.54
N LYS A 49 7.61 -15.91 -2.11
CA LYS A 49 7.96 -14.76 -2.94
C LYS A 49 8.55 -15.21 -4.25
N PRO A 50 7.95 -14.85 -5.40
CA PRO A 50 8.51 -15.19 -6.71
C PRO A 50 9.82 -14.41 -6.93
N ALA A 51 10.79 -15.01 -7.62
CA ALA A 51 11.99 -14.30 -8.05
C ALA A 51 11.68 -13.36 -9.23
N ALA A 52 12.35 -12.22 -9.33
CA ALA A 52 12.09 -11.22 -10.38
C ALA A 52 12.60 -11.62 -11.78
N ASP A 53 13.36 -12.71 -11.90
CA ASP A 53 14.02 -13.15 -13.14
C ASP A 53 13.19 -14.09 -14.04
N GLY A 54 11.91 -14.27 -13.71
CA GLY A 54 10.92 -14.91 -14.59
C GLY A 54 10.94 -16.47 -14.62
N GLU A 55 11.73 -17.14 -13.80
CA GLU A 55 11.73 -18.63 -13.71
C GLU A 55 10.75 -19.17 -12.63
N ASN A 56 9.62 -18.50 -12.38
CA ASN A 56 8.92 -18.59 -11.09
C ASN A 56 7.53 -19.23 -11.12
N GLY A 57 7.18 -20.04 -12.08
CA GLY A 57 5.88 -20.70 -12.12
C GLY A 57 5.49 -21.43 -10.82
N ALA A 58 6.46 -22.04 -10.14
CA ALA A 58 6.20 -22.85 -8.94
C ALA A 58 5.72 -22.01 -7.74
N SER A 59 6.35 -20.88 -7.46
CA SER A 59 5.97 -20.03 -6.32
C SER A 59 4.60 -19.38 -6.49
N PHE A 60 4.23 -18.99 -7.72
CA PHE A 60 2.88 -18.49 -7.99
C PHE A 60 1.81 -19.57 -7.89
N GLU A 61 2.11 -20.82 -8.32
CA GLU A 61 1.18 -21.94 -8.14
C GLU A 61 0.86 -22.18 -6.66
N GLU A 62 1.86 -22.08 -5.79
CA GLU A 62 1.68 -22.21 -4.35
C GLU A 62 0.87 -21.05 -3.76
N LEU A 63 1.14 -19.81 -4.17
CA LEU A 63 0.35 -18.63 -3.78
C LEU A 63 -1.09 -18.73 -4.27
N LEU A 64 -1.32 -19.15 -5.52
CA LEU A 64 -2.65 -19.35 -6.08
C LEU A 64 -3.40 -20.52 -5.42
N ALA A 65 -2.68 -21.52 -4.90
CA ALA A 65 -3.28 -22.58 -4.10
C ALA A 65 -3.73 -22.09 -2.71
N ILE A 66 -3.08 -21.07 -2.16
CA ILE A 66 -3.49 -20.41 -0.92
C ILE A 66 -4.71 -19.52 -1.21
N ASN A 67 -4.61 -18.66 -2.23
CA ASN A 67 -5.68 -17.73 -2.60
C ASN A 67 -5.66 -17.46 -4.11
N SER A 68 -6.72 -17.85 -4.81
CA SER A 68 -6.87 -17.63 -6.27
C SER A 68 -6.99 -16.15 -6.66
N ASP A 69 -7.23 -15.27 -5.69
CA ASP A 69 -7.33 -13.83 -5.89
C ASP A 69 -5.97 -13.14 -5.95
N VAL A 70 -4.86 -13.84 -5.67
CA VAL A 70 -3.50 -13.31 -5.86
C VAL A 70 -3.28 -13.05 -7.36
N LYS A 71 -2.85 -11.82 -7.70
CA LYS A 71 -2.60 -11.38 -9.08
C LYS A 71 -1.13 -11.10 -9.33
N ALA A 72 -0.41 -10.57 -8.33
CA ALA A 72 0.98 -10.18 -8.46
C ALA A 72 1.70 -10.21 -7.12
N TRP A 73 3.01 -9.95 -7.16
CA TRP A 73 3.84 -9.65 -5.99
C TRP A 73 4.53 -8.31 -6.21
N LEU A 74 4.30 -7.35 -5.31
CA LEU A 74 4.89 -6.02 -5.34
C LEU A 74 6.10 -5.95 -4.40
N THR A 75 7.21 -5.41 -4.91
CA THR A 75 8.37 -5.01 -4.09
C THR A 75 8.79 -3.60 -4.47
N LEU A 76 8.97 -2.71 -3.48
CA LEU A 76 9.62 -1.42 -3.67
C LEU A 76 11.00 -1.43 -3.00
N ASP A 77 12.03 -1.11 -3.76
CA ASP A 77 13.41 -1.14 -3.29
C ASP A 77 13.64 -0.16 -2.14
N ASN A 78 14.46 -0.57 -1.17
CA ASN A 78 14.79 0.21 0.04
C ASN A 78 13.59 0.58 0.93
N THR A 79 12.48 -0.15 0.82
CA THR A 79 11.31 -0.08 1.69
C THR A 79 10.97 -1.46 2.27
N ALA A 80 10.06 -1.52 3.23
CA ALA A 80 9.50 -2.79 3.70
C ALA A 80 8.27 -3.24 2.88
N ILE A 81 7.95 -2.55 1.78
CA ILE A 81 6.86 -2.94 0.88
C ILE A 81 7.30 -4.13 0.03
N ASP A 82 6.87 -5.31 0.46
CA ASP A 82 7.21 -6.60 -0.13
C ASP A 82 6.05 -7.58 0.15
N TYR A 83 5.00 -7.50 -0.70
CA TYR A 83 3.71 -8.13 -0.45
C TYR A 83 3.10 -8.73 -1.71
N PRO A 84 2.32 -9.84 -1.57
CA PRO A 84 1.40 -10.25 -2.62
C PRO A 84 0.30 -9.19 -2.81
N VAL A 85 -0.15 -9.06 -4.05
CA VAL A 85 -1.28 -8.22 -4.45
C VAL A 85 -2.46 -9.09 -4.77
N VAL A 86 -3.58 -8.88 -4.11
CA VAL A 86 -4.85 -9.59 -4.36
C VAL A 86 -5.84 -8.70 -5.11
N GLN A 87 -6.88 -9.31 -5.71
CA GLN A 87 -8.00 -8.58 -6.28
C GLN A 87 -9.30 -9.31 -5.97
N GLY A 88 -10.18 -8.67 -5.22
CA GLY A 88 -11.48 -9.21 -4.86
C GLY A 88 -12.60 -8.77 -5.82
N GLU A 89 -13.83 -9.20 -5.55
CA GLU A 89 -15.02 -8.82 -6.33
C GLU A 89 -15.33 -7.31 -6.26
N ASN A 90 -14.83 -6.61 -5.24
CA ASN A 90 -14.99 -5.17 -5.04
C ASN A 90 -13.88 -4.63 -4.13
N ASN A 91 -13.75 -3.30 -4.06
CA ASN A 91 -12.71 -2.61 -3.29
C ASN A 91 -12.86 -2.73 -1.75
N PHE A 92 -13.87 -3.42 -1.24
CA PHE A 92 -14.04 -3.70 0.19
C PHE A 92 -13.60 -5.11 0.60
N SER A 93 -13.38 -6.01 -0.38
CA SER A 93 -13.10 -7.43 -0.14
C SER A 93 -11.87 -7.65 0.74
N TYR A 94 -10.83 -6.84 0.55
CA TYR A 94 -9.53 -7.01 1.19
C TYR A 94 -9.13 -5.87 2.13
N ILE A 95 -10.03 -4.93 2.43
CA ILE A 95 -9.74 -3.85 3.40
C ILE A 95 -9.43 -4.40 4.80
N ASN A 96 -10.14 -5.43 5.25
CA ASN A 96 -9.95 -6.07 6.55
C ASN A 96 -9.85 -7.59 6.42
N THR A 97 -9.25 -8.07 5.33
CA THR A 97 -9.06 -9.50 5.06
C THR A 97 -7.62 -9.71 4.60
N ASP A 98 -6.94 -10.67 5.22
CA ASP A 98 -5.58 -11.03 4.78
C ASP A 98 -5.59 -11.96 3.55
N VAL A 99 -4.40 -12.30 3.08
CA VAL A 99 -4.22 -13.16 1.90
C VAL A 99 -4.78 -14.58 2.12
N TYR A 100 -4.88 -15.04 3.36
CA TYR A 100 -5.46 -16.37 3.69
C TYR A 100 -7.00 -16.35 3.72
N GLY A 101 -7.62 -15.16 3.62
CA GLY A 101 -9.07 -14.98 3.72
C GLY A 101 -9.55 -14.79 5.16
N ASP A 102 -8.65 -14.66 6.12
CA ASP A 102 -8.97 -14.43 7.51
C ASP A 102 -9.14 -12.93 7.82
N PHE A 103 -9.95 -12.63 8.84
CA PHE A 103 -10.12 -11.24 9.28
C PHE A 103 -8.81 -10.68 9.84
N ALA A 104 -8.35 -9.59 9.26
CA ALA A 104 -7.15 -8.87 9.67
C ALA A 104 -7.36 -7.36 9.54
N LEU A 105 -7.14 -6.59 10.62
CA LEU A 105 -7.29 -5.12 10.60
C LEU A 105 -6.32 -4.42 9.63
N ALA A 106 -5.20 -5.06 9.33
CA ALA A 106 -4.23 -4.58 8.34
C ALA A 106 -4.68 -4.80 6.89
N GLY A 107 -5.65 -5.67 6.67
CA GLY A 107 -6.08 -6.06 5.32
C GLY A 107 -4.96 -6.66 4.47
N SER A 108 -5.06 -6.48 3.18
CA SER A 108 -4.05 -6.84 2.18
C SER A 108 -3.72 -5.65 1.28
N ILE A 109 -2.63 -5.76 0.51
CA ILE A 109 -2.43 -4.88 -0.65
C ILE A 109 -3.31 -5.43 -1.77
N PHE A 110 -4.17 -4.59 -2.35
CA PHE A 110 -5.11 -5.06 -3.36
C PHE A 110 -5.23 -4.12 -4.56
N LEU A 111 -5.49 -4.72 -5.72
CA LEU A 111 -5.76 -4.04 -6.98
C LEU A 111 -7.23 -3.58 -7.01
N ASP A 112 -7.47 -2.39 -7.53
CA ASP A 112 -8.81 -1.87 -7.76
C ASP A 112 -9.65 -2.90 -8.56
N SER A 113 -10.89 -3.10 -8.13
CA SER A 113 -11.78 -4.11 -8.72
C SER A 113 -12.16 -3.83 -10.17
N ASP A 114 -12.06 -2.58 -10.61
CA ASP A 114 -12.36 -2.16 -11.99
C ASP A 114 -11.13 -2.27 -12.92
N CYS A 115 -9.93 -2.54 -12.38
CA CYS A 115 -8.73 -2.81 -13.16
C CYS A 115 -8.67 -4.25 -13.70
N ASP A 116 -7.98 -4.45 -14.82
CA ASP A 116 -7.65 -5.79 -15.31
C ASP A 116 -6.66 -6.50 -14.36
N GLY A 117 -7.08 -7.62 -13.80
CA GLY A 117 -6.27 -8.46 -12.90
C GLY A 117 -4.98 -9.00 -13.52
N SER A 118 -4.83 -8.89 -14.84
CA SER A 118 -3.59 -9.22 -15.58
C SER A 118 -2.70 -8.00 -15.84
N PHE A 119 -3.05 -6.82 -15.33
CA PHE A 119 -2.29 -5.57 -15.50
C PHE A 119 -2.01 -5.19 -16.96
N HIS A 120 -3.00 -5.36 -17.85
CA HIS A 120 -2.89 -4.90 -19.25
C HIS A 120 -3.45 -3.50 -19.45
N ASP A 121 -4.19 -2.95 -18.47
CA ASP A 121 -4.72 -1.60 -18.56
C ASP A 121 -3.59 -0.57 -18.62
N PRO A 122 -3.82 0.58 -19.26
CA PRO A 122 -2.86 1.70 -19.22
C PRO A 122 -2.61 2.22 -17.81
N TYR A 123 -3.61 2.14 -16.93
CA TYR A 123 -3.55 2.58 -15.54
C TYR A 123 -4.08 1.50 -14.60
N SER A 124 -3.29 1.17 -13.59
CA SER A 124 -3.66 0.25 -12.52
C SER A 124 -3.48 0.92 -11.17
N LEU A 125 -4.40 0.70 -10.23
CA LEU A 125 -4.39 1.32 -8.91
C LEU A 125 -4.36 0.27 -7.81
N LEU A 126 -3.35 0.34 -6.95
CA LEU A 126 -3.23 -0.48 -5.75
C LEU A 126 -3.60 0.32 -4.50
N TYR A 127 -4.28 -0.35 -3.60
CA TYR A 127 -4.61 0.15 -2.27
C TYR A 127 -3.89 -0.65 -1.18
N GLY A 128 -3.53 0.03 -0.12
CA GLY A 128 -3.03 -0.58 1.10
C GLY A 128 -3.19 0.34 2.30
N HIS A 129 -3.41 -0.22 3.47
CA HIS A 129 -3.47 0.57 4.70
C HIS A 129 -2.16 1.29 4.97
N HIS A 130 -2.26 2.51 5.50
CA HIS A 130 -1.15 3.17 6.17
C HIS A 130 -0.99 2.56 7.58
N MET A 131 0.14 1.96 7.84
CA MET A 131 0.49 1.45 9.17
C MET A 131 1.87 1.96 9.57
N GLU A 132 2.02 2.27 10.86
CA GLU A 132 3.32 2.63 11.43
C GLU A 132 4.29 1.42 11.38
N ASN A 133 5.55 1.67 11.70
CA ASN A 133 6.61 0.65 11.72
C ASN A 133 6.83 -0.04 10.37
N SER A 134 6.71 0.71 9.26
CA SER A 134 6.99 0.22 7.90
C SER A 134 6.14 -1.00 7.52
N LYS A 135 4.86 -1.01 7.91
CA LYS A 135 3.93 -2.08 7.54
C LYS A 135 2.96 -1.65 6.47
N MET A 136 2.53 -2.61 5.66
CA MET A 136 1.64 -2.42 4.53
C MET A 136 2.17 -1.31 3.61
N PHE A 137 1.39 -0.26 3.32
CA PHE A 137 1.83 0.92 2.55
C PHE A 137 2.30 2.09 3.43
N GLY A 138 2.68 1.83 4.70
CA GLY A 138 3.23 2.88 5.58
C GLY A 138 4.49 3.54 5.02
N ASP A 139 5.36 2.79 4.34
CA ASP A 139 6.60 3.31 3.75
C ASP A 139 6.39 4.18 2.50
N LEU A 140 5.17 4.30 1.95
CA LEU A 140 4.88 5.33 0.95
C LEU A 140 5.12 6.75 1.51
N ASP A 141 5.04 6.92 2.82
CA ASP A 141 5.35 8.19 3.48
C ASP A 141 6.82 8.60 3.38
N LEU A 142 7.74 7.66 3.18
CA LEU A 142 9.16 7.96 2.95
C LEU A 142 9.36 8.79 1.69
N TYR A 143 8.52 8.60 0.67
CA TYR A 143 8.57 9.33 -0.59
C TYR A 143 8.11 10.80 -0.48
N LYS A 144 7.63 11.23 0.69
CA LYS A 144 7.38 12.65 1.01
C LYS A 144 8.66 13.39 1.41
N ASP A 145 9.80 12.70 1.58
CA ASP A 145 11.12 13.28 1.70
C ASP A 145 11.80 13.36 0.32
N GLU A 146 12.27 14.52 -0.06
CA GLU A 146 12.84 14.78 -1.40
C GLU A 146 14.09 13.94 -1.67
N ALA A 147 14.95 13.75 -0.67
CA ALA A 147 16.17 12.96 -0.83
C ALA A 147 15.80 11.48 -1.04
N PHE A 148 14.86 10.95 -0.24
CA PHE A 148 14.39 9.58 -0.39
C PHE A 148 13.74 9.36 -1.76
N PHE A 149 12.86 10.25 -2.20
CA PHE A 149 12.20 10.18 -3.50
C PHE A 149 13.20 10.14 -4.65
N ASN A 150 14.23 10.99 -4.60
CA ASN A 150 15.26 11.07 -5.64
C ASN A 150 16.20 9.85 -5.68
N GLU A 151 16.45 9.21 -4.54
CA GLU A 151 17.38 8.08 -4.43
C GLU A 151 16.71 6.71 -4.63
N ASN A 152 15.40 6.61 -4.40
CA ASN A 152 14.67 5.33 -4.37
C ASN A 152 13.59 5.30 -5.46
N THR A 153 14.01 5.01 -6.69
CA THR A 153 13.14 5.14 -7.87
C THR A 153 12.68 3.82 -8.45
N THR A 154 13.05 2.67 -7.84
CA THR A 154 12.84 1.37 -8.45
C THR A 154 12.01 0.42 -7.61
N GLY A 155 11.45 -0.57 -8.28
CA GLY A 155 10.70 -1.67 -7.70
C GLY A 155 10.39 -2.73 -8.74
N THR A 156 9.65 -3.76 -8.34
CA THR A 156 9.18 -4.82 -9.23
C THR A 156 7.75 -5.19 -8.92
N LEU A 157 7.02 -5.54 -9.98
CA LEU A 157 5.71 -6.18 -9.90
C LEU A 157 5.80 -7.50 -10.68
N VAL A 158 5.85 -8.61 -9.95
CA VAL A 158 6.00 -9.95 -10.51
C VAL A 158 4.63 -10.60 -10.66
N LEU A 159 4.27 -10.98 -11.88
CA LEU A 159 3.05 -11.72 -12.24
C LEU A 159 3.40 -13.19 -12.51
N PRO A 160 2.40 -14.08 -12.64
CA PRO A 160 2.63 -15.48 -12.96
C PRO A 160 3.39 -15.71 -14.27
N ASP A 161 3.24 -14.83 -15.25
CA ASP A 161 3.74 -14.97 -16.62
C ASP A 161 4.80 -13.95 -17.02
N ARG A 162 4.99 -12.89 -16.22
CA ARG A 162 5.95 -11.80 -16.53
C ARG A 162 6.31 -10.97 -15.30
N THR A 163 7.38 -10.22 -15.41
CA THR A 163 7.80 -9.23 -14.42
C THR A 163 7.80 -7.84 -15.04
N TYR A 164 7.19 -6.88 -14.34
CA TYR A 164 7.37 -5.46 -14.61
C TYR A 164 8.45 -4.89 -13.70
N HIS A 165 9.36 -4.12 -14.28
CA HIS A 165 10.21 -3.21 -13.54
C HIS A 165 9.45 -1.89 -13.36
N LEU A 166 9.44 -1.39 -12.14
CA LEU A 166 8.78 -0.14 -11.79
C LEU A 166 9.81 0.98 -11.76
N GLN A 167 9.51 2.07 -12.47
CA GLN A 167 10.28 3.32 -12.39
C GLN A 167 9.38 4.39 -11.77
N ILE A 168 9.62 4.74 -10.51
CA ILE A 168 8.85 5.74 -9.78
C ILE A 168 9.12 7.11 -10.37
N PHE A 169 8.08 7.89 -10.66
CA PHE A 169 8.22 9.20 -11.26
C PHE A 169 7.45 10.32 -10.57
N ALA A 170 6.42 10.04 -9.75
CA ALA A 170 5.70 11.08 -9.04
C ALA A 170 5.24 10.62 -7.65
N CYS A 171 5.30 11.53 -6.68
CA CYS A 171 4.66 11.42 -5.38
C CYS A 171 3.65 12.56 -5.24
N LEU A 172 2.39 12.24 -4.92
CA LEU A 172 1.31 13.21 -4.79
C LEU A 172 0.62 13.09 -3.42
N LEU A 173 0.02 14.22 -3.00
CA LEU A 173 -0.91 14.26 -1.88
C LEU A 173 -2.26 14.75 -2.40
N VAL A 174 -3.27 13.89 -2.41
CA VAL A 174 -4.59 14.19 -2.97
C VAL A 174 -5.71 13.85 -1.99
N PRO A 175 -6.90 14.46 -2.11
CA PRO A 175 -8.08 13.99 -1.37
C PRO A 175 -8.55 12.63 -1.90
N ALA A 176 -9.22 11.84 -1.05
CA ALA A 176 -9.80 10.54 -1.45
C ALA A 176 -10.89 10.64 -2.53
N SER A 177 -11.33 11.87 -2.85
CA SER A 177 -12.31 12.18 -3.89
C SER A 177 -11.67 12.69 -5.19
N GLU A 178 -10.35 12.51 -5.38
CA GLU A 178 -9.66 12.95 -6.59
C GLU A 178 -9.90 11.99 -7.76
N ASP A 179 -10.80 12.36 -8.65
CA ASP A 179 -11.19 11.52 -9.78
C ASP A 179 -10.00 11.17 -10.69
N ALA A 180 -9.01 12.08 -10.83
CA ALA A 180 -7.82 11.83 -11.63
C ALA A 180 -6.98 10.62 -11.15
N ILE A 181 -7.17 10.20 -9.90
CA ILE A 181 -6.49 9.02 -9.33
C ILE A 181 -7.47 7.85 -9.17
N PHE A 182 -8.70 8.10 -8.69
CA PHE A 182 -9.59 7.05 -8.22
C PHE A 182 -10.67 6.61 -9.22
N ASP A 183 -10.89 7.33 -10.33
CA ASP A 183 -11.67 6.85 -11.47
C ASP A 183 -10.72 6.20 -12.51
N VAL A 184 -10.42 4.92 -12.30
CA VAL A 184 -9.39 4.20 -13.07
C VAL A 184 -9.75 4.07 -14.56
N ASN A 185 -11.04 3.95 -14.89
CA ASN A 185 -11.53 3.71 -16.26
C ASN A 185 -11.36 4.93 -17.19
N GLN A 186 -11.19 6.13 -16.62
CA GLN A 186 -11.04 7.34 -17.44
C GLN A 186 -9.76 7.35 -18.30
N TRP A 187 -8.79 6.49 -17.98
CA TRP A 187 -7.48 6.45 -18.65
C TRP A 187 -7.32 5.32 -19.67
N ASP A 188 -8.37 4.54 -19.96
CA ASP A 188 -8.35 3.42 -20.91
C ASP A 188 -7.89 3.81 -22.31
N ALA A 189 -8.23 5.02 -22.75
CA ALA A 189 -7.86 5.51 -24.07
C ALA A 189 -6.44 6.07 -24.14
N ASN A 190 -5.97 6.76 -23.12
CA ASN A 190 -4.61 7.32 -23.00
C ASN A 190 -4.37 7.89 -21.59
N LEU A 191 -3.10 8.01 -21.22
CA LEU A 191 -2.65 8.50 -19.92
C LEU A 191 -2.44 10.03 -19.86
N ASN A 192 -2.68 10.78 -20.92
CA ASN A 192 -2.26 12.20 -21.00
C ASN A 192 -2.83 13.04 -19.86
N GLY A 193 -4.12 12.88 -19.55
CA GLY A 193 -4.75 13.64 -18.46
C GLY A 193 -4.17 13.29 -17.08
N LEU A 194 -3.84 12.02 -16.82
CA LEU A 194 -3.14 11.59 -15.59
C LEU A 194 -1.75 12.22 -15.49
N LEU A 195 -1.00 12.21 -16.60
CA LEU A 195 0.35 12.77 -16.64
C LEU A 195 0.34 14.31 -16.50
N ASP A 196 -0.67 14.98 -17.08
CA ASP A 196 -0.88 16.42 -16.90
C ASP A 196 -1.22 16.73 -15.43
N PHE A 197 -2.12 15.95 -14.84
CA PHE A 197 -2.47 16.07 -13.42
C PHE A 197 -1.24 15.85 -12.52
N ALA A 198 -0.45 14.81 -12.78
CA ALA A 198 0.78 14.53 -12.03
C ALA A 198 1.80 15.69 -12.16
N GLN A 199 1.96 16.24 -13.36
CA GLN A 199 2.86 17.36 -13.63
C GLN A 199 2.47 18.64 -12.87
N GLU A 200 1.16 18.88 -12.69
CA GLU A 200 0.64 20.08 -12.02
C GLU A 200 0.57 19.93 -10.49
N ASN A 201 0.38 18.71 -9.97
CA ASN A 201 0.01 18.48 -8.58
C ASN A 201 1.01 17.63 -7.78
N ALA A 202 2.07 17.09 -8.39
CA ALA A 202 3.02 16.27 -7.66
C ALA A 202 3.80 17.09 -6.61
N LEU A 203 3.98 16.50 -5.43
CA LEU A 203 4.90 16.98 -4.42
C LEU A 203 6.34 16.90 -4.93
N TYR A 204 6.68 15.76 -5.54
CA TYR A 204 7.95 15.51 -6.23
C TYR A 204 7.70 14.79 -7.55
N LEU A 205 8.49 15.14 -8.57
CA LEU A 205 8.33 14.66 -9.94
C LEU A 205 9.67 14.45 -10.63
N HIS A 206 9.88 13.27 -11.22
CA HIS A 206 10.94 13.00 -12.20
C HIS A 206 10.44 13.32 -13.62
N SER A 207 10.61 14.55 -14.04
CA SER A 207 10.08 15.07 -15.32
C SER A 207 10.58 14.27 -16.54
N ASP A 208 11.84 13.85 -16.54
CA ASP A 208 12.43 13.07 -17.64
C ASP A 208 11.72 11.70 -17.81
N THR A 209 11.36 11.05 -16.69
CA THR A 209 10.59 9.81 -16.72
C THR A 209 9.16 10.06 -17.17
N LEU A 210 8.50 11.10 -16.68
CA LEU A 210 7.15 11.49 -17.11
C LEU A 210 7.11 11.77 -18.61
N ASP A 211 8.08 12.50 -19.17
CA ASP A 211 8.18 12.78 -20.60
C ASP A 211 8.39 11.49 -21.41
N THR A 212 9.16 10.55 -20.88
CA THR A 212 9.36 9.23 -21.50
C THR A 212 8.06 8.43 -21.54
N VAL A 213 7.31 8.39 -20.42
CA VAL A 213 5.98 7.74 -20.35
C VAL A 213 5.03 8.36 -21.35
N ARG A 214 4.99 9.70 -21.44
CA ARG A 214 4.12 10.45 -22.36
C ARG A 214 4.44 10.15 -23.83
N ALA A 215 5.71 9.96 -24.16
CA ALA A 215 6.15 9.66 -25.54
C ALA A 215 5.98 8.19 -25.93
N ARG A 216 5.77 7.31 -24.98
CA ARG A 216 5.71 5.85 -25.20
C ARG A 216 4.29 5.41 -25.55
N GLU A 217 4.09 4.87 -26.74
CA GLU A 217 2.83 4.21 -27.11
C GLU A 217 2.63 2.93 -26.28
N GLY A 218 1.44 2.77 -25.68
CA GLY A 218 1.13 1.64 -24.82
C GLY A 218 1.85 1.66 -23.46
N ALA A 219 2.30 2.85 -23.00
CA ALA A 219 2.83 2.99 -21.65
C ALA A 219 1.79 2.59 -20.61
N GLN A 220 2.27 1.97 -19.53
CA GLN A 220 1.44 1.54 -18.40
C GLN A 220 1.93 2.18 -17.10
N VAL A 221 1.02 2.67 -16.28
CA VAL A 221 1.30 3.32 -15.00
C VAL A 221 0.63 2.56 -13.88
N LEU A 222 1.40 2.27 -12.84
CA LEU A 222 0.93 1.75 -11.56
C LEU A 222 0.85 2.89 -10.55
N ALA A 223 -0.32 3.08 -9.95
CA ALA A 223 -0.50 3.93 -8.79
C ALA A 223 -0.59 3.08 -7.52
N MET A 224 0.02 3.56 -6.46
CA MET A 224 -0.06 2.97 -5.12
C MET A 224 -0.62 4.02 -4.17
N SER A 225 -1.71 3.70 -3.47
CA SER A 225 -2.48 4.63 -2.64
C SER A 225 -2.55 4.17 -1.19
N THR A 226 -2.27 5.08 -0.26
CA THR A 226 -2.50 4.87 1.17
C THR A 226 -3.07 6.12 1.84
N CYS A 227 -3.64 5.96 3.05
CA CYS A 227 -4.11 7.09 3.85
C CYS A 227 -2.94 7.99 4.27
N SER A 228 -3.22 9.27 4.42
CA SER A 228 -2.26 10.26 4.89
C SER A 228 -2.92 11.21 5.90
N THR A 229 -2.14 11.94 6.70
CA THR A 229 -2.63 12.76 7.81
C THR A 229 -2.50 14.27 7.59
N GLU A 230 -2.00 14.71 6.44
CA GLU A 230 -1.74 16.12 6.15
C GLU A 230 -3.01 16.97 6.12
N PHE A 231 -4.13 16.37 5.68
CA PHE A 231 -5.45 16.98 5.72
C PHE A 231 -6.54 15.90 5.80
N THR A 232 -7.81 16.30 5.96
CA THR A 232 -8.93 15.34 6.05
C THR A 232 -9.05 14.55 4.76
N ASP A 233 -9.11 13.21 4.89
CA ASP A 233 -9.19 12.26 3.77
C ASP A 233 -8.03 12.34 2.77
N ALA A 234 -6.85 12.81 3.22
CA ALA A 234 -5.64 12.83 2.43
C ALA A 234 -5.19 11.41 2.05
N ARG A 235 -4.62 11.29 0.85
CA ARG A 235 -3.98 10.09 0.34
C ARG A 235 -2.58 10.42 -0.18
N THR A 236 -1.60 9.63 0.21
CA THR A 236 -0.30 9.59 -0.46
C THR A 236 -0.42 8.67 -1.66
N ILE A 237 -0.07 9.18 -2.83
CA ILE A 237 -0.06 8.44 -4.09
C ILE A 237 1.35 8.40 -4.63
N LEU A 238 1.81 7.22 -4.99
CA LEU A 238 3.06 7.02 -5.71
C LEU A 238 2.76 6.49 -7.10
N LEU A 239 3.25 7.17 -8.15
CA LEU A 239 3.10 6.75 -9.53
C LEU A 239 4.41 6.14 -10.05
N ALA A 240 4.30 4.97 -10.66
CA ALA A 240 5.41 4.25 -11.26
C ALA A 240 5.11 3.87 -12.71
N TRP A 241 6.06 4.07 -13.60
CA TRP A 241 6.03 3.52 -14.95
C TRP A 241 6.34 2.03 -14.90
N MET A 242 5.50 1.21 -15.53
CA MET A 242 5.68 -0.23 -15.65
C MET A 242 6.39 -0.55 -16.95
N THR A 243 7.55 -1.22 -16.87
CA THR A 243 8.33 -1.65 -18.04
C THR A 243 8.63 -3.15 -17.98
N THR A 244 8.68 -3.78 -19.16
CA THR A 244 9.17 -5.16 -19.28
C THR A 244 10.64 -5.15 -19.74
N PRO A 245 11.43 -6.24 -19.50
CA PRO A 245 12.84 -6.30 -19.88
C PRO A 245 13.14 -6.08 -21.38
N GLU A 246 12.12 -6.15 -22.24
CA GLU A 246 12.24 -5.92 -23.68
C GLU A 246 11.96 -4.48 -24.09
N GLN A 247 11.61 -3.62 -23.16
CA GLN A 247 11.28 -2.21 -23.38
C GLN A 247 12.39 -1.28 -22.88
#